data_ca43d40b6ed9821d29b6a218e09c13d4
#
_entry.id   ca43d40b6ed9821d29b6a218e09c13d4
#
_cell.length_a   1.000
_cell.length_b   1.000
_cell.length_c   1.000
_cell.angle_alpha   90.00
_cell.angle_beta   90.00
_cell.angle_gamma   90.00
#
_symmetry.space_group_name_H-M   'P 1'
#
loop_
_entity.id
_entity.type
_entity.pdbx_description
1 polymer ?
#
loop_
_entity_poly.entity_id
_entity_poly.type
_entity_poly.pdbx_seq_one_letter_code
_entity_poly.pdbx_strand_id
1 'polypeptide(L)'
;MKNAAEVQCVIDGLGGKENILSVDNCFTRLRVNIKDPAKLNEESINRLPNSGIVKKGTDIQIVYGLQVADIKRAVEAQLENQ
;
A
#
# COMPACT_ATOMS: atom_id res chain seq x y z
N MET A 1 3.10 -4.52 -15.87
CA MET A 1 1.84 -4.45 -15.14
C MET A 1 1.96 -5.21 -13.82
N LYS A 2 1.40 -4.67 -12.75
CA LYS A 2 1.53 -5.33 -11.45
C LYS A 2 0.51 -6.46 -11.32
N ASN A 3 0.93 -7.55 -10.73
CA ASN A 3 0.09 -8.73 -10.50
C ASN A 3 -0.99 -8.40 -9.46
N ALA A 4 -2.24 -8.71 -9.77
CA ALA A 4 -3.36 -8.43 -8.87
C ALA A 4 -3.21 -9.12 -7.51
N ALA A 5 -2.63 -10.31 -7.48
CA ALA A 5 -2.40 -11.03 -6.23
C ALA A 5 -1.39 -10.31 -5.33
N GLU A 6 -0.32 -9.77 -5.93
CA GLU A 6 0.67 -8.99 -5.18
C GLU A 6 0.07 -7.68 -4.65
N VAL A 7 -0.74 -7.02 -5.46
CA VAL A 7 -1.44 -5.79 -5.06
C VAL A 7 -2.40 -6.09 -3.92
N GLN A 8 -3.12 -7.22 -4.00
CA GLN A 8 -4.03 -7.62 -2.93
C GLN A 8 -3.26 -7.88 -1.62
N CYS A 9 -2.05 -8.44 -1.72
CA CYS A 9 -1.22 -8.65 -0.53
C CYS A 9 -0.84 -7.31 0.13
N VAL A 10 -0.60 -6.28 -0.66
CA VAL A 10 -0.35 -4.95 -0.12
C VAL A 10 -1.58 -4.41 0.60
N ILE A 11 -2.75 -4.54 -0.02
CA ILE A 11 -4.01 -4.10 0.59
C ILE A 11 -4.26 -4.84 1.89
N ASP A 12 -4.11 -6.17 1.87
CA ASP A 12 -4.29 -7.00 3.07
C ASP A 12 -3.29 -6.62 4.16
N GLY A 13 -2.05 -6.35 3.76
CA GLY A 13 -1.01 -5.94 4.70
C GLY A 13 -1.25 -4.58 5.33
N LEU A 14 -2.01 -3.74 4.66
CA LEU A 14 -2.42 -2.44 5.21
C LEU A 14 -3.65 -2.57 6.11
N GLY A 15 -4.17 -3.77 6.28
CA GLY A 15 -5.32 -4.06 7.12
C GLY A 15 -6.62 -4.27 6.35
N GLY A 16 -6.54 -4.32 5.03
CA GLY A 16 -7.69 -4.49 4.17
C GLY A 16 -8.34 -3.16 3.78
N LYS A 17 -9.24 -3.22 2.84
CA LYS A 17 -9.92 -2.02 2.31
C LYS A 17 -10.50 -1.14 3.42
N GLU A 18 -11.15 -1.75 4.39
CA GLU A 18 -11.82 -1.01 5.46
C GLU A 18 -10.86 -0.25 6.37
N ASN A 19 -9.60 -0.64 6.39
CA ASN A 19 -8.58 0.03 7.18
C ASN A 19 -7.88 1.15 6.42
N ILE A 20 -8.10 1.25 5.12
CA ILE A 20 -7.44 2.23 4.26
C ILE A 20 -8.33 3.46 4.10
N LEU A 21 -7.88 4.60 4.60
CA LEU A 21 -8.62 5.86 4.52
C LEU A 21 -8.29 6.62 3.25
N SER A 22 -7.03 6.63 2.85
CA SER A 22 -6.61 7.34 1.64
C SER A 22 -5.34 6.73 1.09
N VAL A 23 -5.17 6.85 -0.22
CA VAL A 23 -3.98 6.40 -0.93
C VAL A 23 -3.49 7.55 -1.79
N ASP A 24 -2.22 7.87 -1.68
CA ASP A 24 -1.59 8.90 -2.47
C ASP A 24 -0.15 8.47 -2.75
N ASN A 25 0.57 9.24 -3.54
CA ASN A 25 1.97 8.96 -3.77
C ASN A 25 2.78 10.24 -3.80
N CYS A 26 3.98 10.15 -3.27
CA CYS A 26 5.03 11.14 -3.45
C CYS A 26 5.91 10.68 -4.59
N PHE A 27 7.09 11.26 -4.71
CA PHE A 27 8.06 11.00 -5.76
C PHE A 27 8.37 9.52 -5.94
N THR A 28 8.69 8.83 -4.83
CA THR A 28 9.07 7.41 -4.87
C THR A 28 8.31 6.56 -3.85
N ARG A 29 7.40 7.17 -3.09
CA ARG A 29 6.73 6.48 -1.99
C ARG A 29 5.22 6.47 -2.17
N LEU A 30 4.62 5.31 -1.91
CA LEU A 30 3.18 5.20 -1.77
C LEU A 30 2.83 5.64 -0.36
N ARG A 31 1.93 6.60 -0.23
CA ARG A 31 1.49 7.12 1.07
C ARG A 31 0.08 6.67 1.33
N VAL A 32 -0.10 5.94 2.43
CA VAL A 32 -1.40 5.40 2.79
C VAL A 32 -1.73 5.83 4.20
N ASN A 33 -2.91 6.42 4.38
CA ASN A 33 -3.41 6.70 5.72
C ASN A 33 -4.37 5.59 6.12
N ILE A 34 -4.15 5.00 7.29
CA ILE A 34 -4.95 3.88 7.78
C ILE A 34 -5.63 4.23 9.10
N LYS A 35 -6.68 3.47 9.43
CA LYS A 35 -7.43 3.70 10.67
C LYS A 35 -6.69 3.15 11.88
N ASP A 36 -6.24 1.91 11.79
CA ASP A 36 -5.67 1.16 12.91
C ASP A 36 -4.31 0.58 12.53
N PRO A 37 -3.22 1.17 13.05
CA PRO A 37 -1.88 0.66 12.74
C PRO A 37 -1.61 -0.74 13.29
N ALA A 38 -2.39 -1.22 14.26
CA ALA A 38 -2.23 -2.57 14.78
C ALA A 38 -2.59 -3.63 13.74
N LYS A 39 -3.32 -3.28 12.70
CA LYS A 39 -3.69 -4.20 11.62
C LYS A 39 -2.65 -4.29 10.53
N LEU A 40 -1.56 -3.54 10.65
CA LEU A 40 -0.50 -3.56 9.66
C LEU A 40 0.25 -4.90 9.68
N ASN A 41 0.48 -5.47 8.51
CA ASN A 41 1.24 -6.70 8.33
C ASN A 41 2.28 -6.46 7.24
N GLU A 42 3.50 -6.16 7.67
CA GLU A 42 4.57 -5.84 6.72
C GLU A 42 4.98 -7.03 5.86
N GLU A 43 4.87 -8.24 6.39
CA GLU A 43 5.20 -9.44 5.63
C GLU A 43 4.32 -9.57 4.40
N SER A 44 3.03 -9.27 4.55
CA SER A 44 2.11 -9.27 3.43
C SER A 44 2.40 -8.13 2.44
N ILE A 45 2.70 -6.93 2.95
CA ILE A 45 3.08 -5.80 2.11
C ILE A 45 4.30 -6.14 1.27
N ASN A 46 5.27 -6.84 1.86
CA ASN A 46 6.54 -7.16 1.20
C ASN A 46 6.41 -8.22 0.09
N ARG A 47 5.23 -8.79 -0.11
CA ARG A 47 4.98 -9.66 -1.27
C ARG A 47 5.11 -8.91 -2.58
N LEU A 48 4.84 -7.61 -2.58
CA LEU A 48 5.20 -6.72 -3.68
C LEU A 48 6.50 -6.03 -3.29
N PRO A 49 7.61 -6.29 -4.00
CA PRO A 49 8.92 -5.79 -3.58
C PRO A 49 8.96 -4.27 -3.40
N ASN A 50 9.62 -3.84 -2.34
CA ASN A 50 9.81 -2.44 -2.02
C ASN A 50 11.19 -2.26 -1.38
N SER A 51 11.61 -1.00 -1.22
CA SER A 51 12.90 -0.66 -0.63
C SER A 51 12.80 -0.33 0.87
N GLY A 52 11.60 -0.31 1.41
CA GLY A 52 11.41 -0.06 2.83
C GLY A 52 10.02 0.47 3.13
N ILE A 53 9.64 0.34 4.38
CA ILE A 53 8.35 0.81 4.89
C ILE A 53 8.62 1.77 6.02
N VAL A 54 8.05 2.97 5.94
CA VAL A 54 8.16 4.00 6.98
C VAL A 54 6.80 4.12 7.65
N LYS A 55 6.78 4.02 8.97
CA LYS A 55 5.54 4.10 9.76
C LYS A 55 5.59 5.31 10.67
N LYS A 56 4.61 6.20 10.53
CA LYS A 56 4.45 7.38 11.37
C LYS A 56 3.01 7.43 11.86
N GLY A 57 2.74 6.76 12.97
CA GLY A 57 1.37 6.63 13.47
C GLY A 57 0.49 5.91 12.46
N THR A 58 -0.50 6.58 11.93
CA THR A 58 -1.41 6.03 10.91
C THR A 58 -0.95 6.34 9.48
N ASP A 59 0.14 7.06 9.31
CA ASP A 59 0.67 7.40 8.00
C ASP A 59 1.75 6.37 7.61
N ILE A 60 1.44 5.54 6.63
CA ILE A 60 2.33 4.46 6.20
C ILE A 60 2.89 4.83 4.82
N GLN A 61 4.20 4.77 4.70
CA GLN A 61 4.87 5.09 3.44
C GLN A 61 5.67 3.88 2.99
N ILE A 62 5.44 3.46 1.74
CA ILE A 62 6.13 2.30 1.16
C ILE A 62 6.98 2.80 0.01
N VAL A 63 8.28 2.55 0.07
CA VAL A 63 9.23 3.05 -0.94
C VAL A 63 9.27 2.09 -2.12
N TYR A 64 8.63 2.47 -3.21
CA TYR A 64 8.60 1.65 -4.43
C TYR A 64 9.51 2.16 -5.54
N GLY A 65 9.98 3.40 -5.45
CA GLY A 65 10.78 4.00 -6.50
C GLY A 65 9.92 4.65 -7.58
N LEU A 66 10.49 4.78 -8.79
CA LEU A 66 9.85 5.54 -9.87
C LEU A 66 8.57 4.90 -10.40
N GLN A 67 8.33 3.62 -10.10
CA GLN A 67 7.12 2.92 -10.51
C GLN A 67 5.93 3.19 -9.58
N VAL A 68 6.09 4.05 -8.59
CA VAL A 68 5.07 4.27 -7.55
C VAL A 68 3.72 4.72 -8.12
N ALA A 69 3.71 5.53 -9.18
CA ALA A 69 2.47 5.99 -9.78
C ALA A 69 1.65 4.82 -10.36
N ASP A 70 2.32 3.85 -10.98
CA ASP A 70 1.66 2.66 -11.52
C ASP A 70 1.10 1.81 -10.40
N ILE A 71 1.84 1.69 -9.30
CA ILE A 71 1.40 0.91 -8.14
C ILE A 71 0.18 1.59 -7.50
N LYS A 72 0.21 2.91 -7.37
CA LYS A 72 -0.93 3.64 -6.83
C LYS A 72 -2.20 3.38 -7.65
N ARG A 73 -2.09 3.46 -8.98
CA ARG A 73 -3.22 3.19 -9.87
C ARG A 73 -3.75 1.76 -9.70
N ALA A 74 -2.84 0.79 -9.59
CA ALA A 74 -3.22 -0.60 -9.40
C ALA A 74 -3.93 -0.83 -8.06
N VAL A 75 -3.43 -0.21 -7.00
CA VAL A 75 -4.04 -0.30 -5.68
C VAL A 75 -5.43 0.33 -5.70
N GLU A 76 -5.54 1.53 -6.25
CA GLU A 76 -6.83 2.23 -6.32
C GLU A 76 -7.85 1.45 -7.13
N ALA A 77 -7.45 0.92 -8.29
CA ALA A 77 -8.35 0.14 -9.13
C ALA A 77 -8.85 -1.10 -8.40
N GLN A 78 -7.97 -1.76 -7.66
CA GLN A 78 -8.35 -2.97 -6.93
C GLN A 78 -9.24 -2.66 -5.74
N LEU A 79 -9.01 -1.53 -5.07
CA LEU A 79 -9.88 -1.08 -3.98
C LEU A 79 -11.30 -0.78 -4.47
N GLU A 80 -11.42 -0.19 -5.65
CA GLU A 80 -12.74 0.10 -6.24
C GLU A 80 -13.54 -1.15 -6.53
N ASN A 81 -12.87 -2.27 -6.75
CA ASN A 81 -13.52 -3.55 -7.10
C ASN A 81 -13.83 -4.42 -5.88
N GLN A 82 -13.66 -3.89 -4.69
CA GLN A 82 -13.90 -4.65 -3.46
C GLN A 82 -15.12 -4.20 -2.69
#